data_5d2aac41fc22113777a7787de0d8ba8f
#
_entry.id   5d2aac41fc22113777a7787de0d8ba8f
#
_cell.length_a   1.000
_cell.length_b   1.000
_cell.length_c   1.000
_cell.angle_alpha   90.00
_cell.angle_beta   90.00
_cell.angle_gamma   90.00
#
_symmetry.space_group_name_H-M   'P 1'
#
loop_
_entity.id
_entity.type
_entity.pdbx_description
1 polymer ?
#
loop_
_entity_poly.entity_id
_entity_poly.type
_entity_poly.pdbx_seq_one_letter_code
_entity_poly.pdbx_strand_id
1 'polypeptide(L)'
;MPNLFHFAINADDLPRARRFYERAFGWTFNAWGPPGFYMIEGAGMNASLQGRRELVAGRKMIGFECTVAVPNLDETAAAIEAAGGKVALPKSIIVGVGALMFFEDTEGNVFGVIQPDEKAE
;
A
#
# COMPACT_ATOMS: atom_id res chain seq x y z
N MET A 1 12.47 -11.99 -6.17
CA MET A 1 13.13 -11.07 -5.25
C MET A 1 12.11 -10.18 -4.58
N PRO A 2 12.06 -10.13 -3.26
CA PRO A 2 11.18 -9.16 -2.59
C PRO A 2 11.70 -7.74 -2.78
N ASN A 3 10.90 -6.91 -3.42
CA ASN A 3 11.24 -5.51 -3.71
C ASN A 3 10.10 -4.59 -3.30
N LEU A 4 10.42 -3.35 -2.94
CA LEU A 4 9.37 -2.35 -2.75
C LEU A 4 8.67 -2.11 -4.09
N PHE A 5 7.36 -2.19 -4.08
CA PHE A 5 6.52 -2.06 -5.26
C PHE A 5 5.76 -0.74 -5.29
N HIS A 6 5.34 -0.27 -4.13
CA HIS A 6 4.45 0.87 -4.02
C HIS A 6 4.53 1.45 -2.61
N PHE A 7 4.36 2.77 -2.46
CA PHE A 7 4.06 3.34 -1.15
C PHE A 7 2.81 4.21 -1.25
N ALA A 8 2.08 4.27 -0.16
CA ALA A 8 0.88 5.10 -0.06
C ALA A 8 1.01 6.04 1.13
N ILE A 9 0.70 7.30 0.89
CA ILE A 9 0.67 8.31 1.94
C ILE A 9 -0.76 8.40 2.44
N ASN A 10 -0.94 8.34 3.75
CA ASN A 10 -2.25 8.40 4.37
C ASN A 10 -2.53 9.79 4.90
N ALA A 11 -3.73 10.30 4.67
CA ALA A 11 -4.10 11.66 5.09
C ALA A 11 -5.56 11.73 5.50
N ASP A 12 -5.85 12.63 6.44
CA ASP A 12 -7.23 12.97 6.80
C ASP A 12 -7.83 13.95 5.79
N ASP A 13 -7.04 14.92 5.37
CA ASP A 13 -7.46 15.98 4.45
C ASP A 13 -6.62 15.88 3.18
N LEU A 14 -7.19 15.28 2.15
CA LEU A 14 -6.48 15.01 0.90
C LEU A 14 -6.04 16.28 0.17
N PRO A 15 -6.89 17.30 -0.02
CA PRO A 15 -6.46 18.53 -0.66
C PRO A 15 -5.31 19.23 0.08
N ARG A 16 -5.35 19.21 1.40
CA ARG A 16 -4.28 19.81 2.21
C ARG A 16 -2.97 19.05 2.08
N ALA A 17 -3.02 17.72 2.15
CA ALA A 17 -1.84 16.88 1.99
C ALA A 17 -1.25 17.03 0.59
N ARG A 18 -2.11 17.01 -0.43
CA ARG A 18 -1.68 17.19 -1.82
C ARG A 18 -0.92 18.50 -1.99
N ARG A 19 -1.48 19.61 -1.52
CA ARG A 19 -0.82 20.92 -1.62
C ARG A 19 0.53 20.93 -0.92
N PHE A 20 0.63 20.26 0.23
CA PHE A 20 1.88 20.18 0.96
C PHE A 20 2.97 19.50 0.12
N TYR A 21 2.68 18.33 -0.43
CA TYR A 21 3.67 17.58 -1.20
C TYR A 21 3.97 18.20 -2.56
N GLU A 22 2.99 18.83 -3.19
CA GLU A 22 3.23 19.60 -4.42
C GLU A 22 4.23 20.72 -4.17
N ARG A 23 4.07 21.45 -3.09
CA ARG A 23 4.95 22.58 -2.77
C ARG A 23 6.32 22.14 -2.26
N ALA A 24 6.34 21.08 -1.46
CA ALA A 24 7.59 20.60 -0.86
C ALA A 24 8.50 19.93 -1.87
N PHE A 25 7.93 19.11 -2.77
CA PHE A 25 8.72 18.26 -3.67
C PHE A 25 8.41 18.42 -5.15
N GLY A 26 7.39 19.16 -5.50
CA GLY A 26 7.01 19.33 -6.90
C GLY A 26 6.35 18.09 -7.52
N TRP A 27 5.86 17.17 -6.70
CA TRP A 27 5.16 15.99 -7.21
C TRP A 27 3.83 16.37 -7.83
N THR A 28 3.40 15.57 -8.82
CA THR A 28 2.13 15.76 -9.51
C THR A 28 1.13 14.71 -9.03
N PHE A 29 -0.11 15.13 -8.81
CA PHE A 29 -1.16 14.27 -8.27
C PHE A 29 -2.29 14.15 -9.29
N ASN A 30 -2.65 12.92 -9.65
CA ASN A 30 -3.71 12.63 -10.61
C ASN A 30 -4.78 11.78 -9.94
N ALA A 31 -6.04 12.24 -9.99
CA ALA A 31 -7.15 11.46 -9.47
C ALA A 31 -7.24 10.14 -10.24
N TRP A 32 -7.42 9.04 -9.51
CA TRP A 32 -7.49 7.72 -10.10
C TRP A 32 -8.49 6.85 -9.34
N GLY A 33 -9.38 6.20 -10.08
CA GLY A 33 -10.35 5.32 -9.50
C GLY A 33 -11.38 6.04 -8.63
N PRO A 34 -11.76 5.47 -7.47
CA PRO A 34 -12.79 6.06 -6.62
C PRO A 34 -12.34 7.39 -6.00
N PRO A 35 -13.28 8.22 -5.56
CA PRO A 35 -12.94 9.46 -4.88
C PRO A 35 -12.05 9.23 -3.66
N GLY A 36 -11.14 10.16 -3.39
CA GLY A 36 -10.26 10.06 -2.25
C GLY A 36 -8.97 9.28 -2.52
N PHE A 37 -8.58 9.16 -3.78
CA PHE A 37 -7.36 8.47 -4.16
C PHE A 37 -6.65 9.23 -5.29
N TYR A 38 -5.37 9.48 -5.11
CA TYR A 38 -4.53 10.11 -6.14
C TYR A 38 -3.31 9.25 -6.41
N MET A 39 -2.94 9.10 -7.68
CA MET A 39 -1.63 8.57 -8.07
C MET A 39 -0.64 9.72 -8.05
N ILE A 40 0.57 9.45 -7.59
CA ILE A 40 1.65 10.46 -7.49
C ILE A 40 2.67 10.21 -8.58
N GLU A 41 3.03 11.26 -9.31
CA GLU A 41 4.12 11.23 -10.28
C GLU A 41 5.31 12.02 -9.76
N GLY A 42 6.50 11.54 -10.04
CA GLY A 42 7.74 12.21 -9.67
C GLY A 42 8.38 11.69 -8.40
N ALA A 43 7.76 10.73 -7.72
CA ALA A 43 8.29 10.20 -6.46
C ALA A 43 9.37 9.12 -6.63
N GLY A 44 9.69 8.76 -7.89
CA GLY A 44 10.73 7.77 -8.16
C GLY A 44 10.27 6.33 -8.15
N MET A 45 9.03 6.07 -7.76
CA MET A 45 8.42 4.75 -7.79
C MET A 45 6.90 4.90 -7.75
N ASN A 46 6.17 3.80 -7.88
CA ASN A 46 4.72 3.83 -7.75
C ASN A 46 4.32 4.37 -6.39
N ALA A 47 3.46 5.37 -6.38
CA ALA A 47 3.04 6.02 -5.14
C ALA A 47 1.62 6.53 -5.24
N SER A 48 0.95 6.61 -4.10
CA SER A 48 -0.40 7.14 -4.02
C SER A 48 -0.61 7.97 -2.76
N LEU A 49 -1.66 8.79 -2.79
CA LEU A 49 -2.17 9.53 -1.64
C LEU A 49 -3.62 9.10 -1.43
N GLN A 50 -3.96 8.74 -0.21
CA GLN A 50 -5.28 8.18 0.10
C GLN A 50 -5.75 8.58 1.49
N GLY A 51 -7.05 8.48 1.72
CA GLY A 51 -7.61 8.61 3.05
C GLY A 51 -7.16 7.45 3.93
N ARG A 52 -7.10 7.69 5.23
CA ARG A 52 -6.67 6.68 6.19
C ARG A 52 -7.69 5.55 6.27
N ARG A 53 -7.21 4.32 6.17
CA ARG A 53 -8.02 3.11 6.34
C ARG A 53 -7.76 2.53 7.72
N GLU A 54 -8.64 1.64 8.16
CA GLU A 54 -8.49 0.94 9.42
C GLU A 54 -8.35 -0.55 9.12
N LEU A 55 -7.13 -0.98 8.76
CA LEU A 55 -6.85 -2.38 8.44
C LEU A 55 -6.70 -3.24 9.69
N VAL A 56 -6.31 -2.62 10.82
CA VAL A 56 -6.28 -3.26 12.11
C VAL A 56 -7.31 -2.56 12.98
N ALA A 57 -8.22 -3.33 13.58
CA ALA A 57 -9.32 -2.77 14.36
C ALA A 57 -8.82 -1.79 15.43
N GLY A 58 -9.43 -0.61 15.46
CA GLY A 58 -9.08 0.44 16.42
C GLY A 58 -7.86 1.27 16.04
N ARG A 59 -7.20 0.99 14.92
CA ARG A 59 -6.02 1.76 14.49
C ARG A 59 -6.15 2.19 13.04
N LYS A 60 -6.24 3.49 12.81
CA LYS A 60 -6.17 4.03 11.45
C LYS A 60 -4.74 3.99 10.94
N MET A 61 -4.59 3.76 9.65
CA MET A 61 -3.29 3.80 8.99
C MET A 61 -2.74 5.22 9.08
N ILE A 62 -1.47 5.34 9.41
CA ILE A 62 -0.79 6.63 9.57
C ILE A 62 0.54 6.61 8.83
N GLY A 63 0.93 7.75 8.27
CA GLY A 63 2.21 7.90 7.59
C GLY A 63 2.22 7.21 6.23
N PHE A 64 3.38 6.72 5.86
CA PHE A 64 3.60 6.03 4.59
C PHE A 64 3.52 4.54 4.82
N GLU A 65 2.70 3.85 4.05
CA GLU A 65 2.63 2.39 4.07
C GLU A 65 3.24 1.85 2.79
N CYS A 66 4.02 0.77 2.91
CA CYS A 66 4.72 0.18 1.78
C CYS A 66 4.12 -1.15 1.39
N THR A 67 4.20 -1.49 0.10
CA THR A 67 3.85 -2.79 -0.43
C THR A 67 5.09 -3.43 -1.03
N VAL A 68 5.34 -4.69 -0.67
CA VAL A 68 6.49 -5.46 -1.15
C VAL A 68 6.02 -6.44 -2.22
N ALA A 69 6.67 -6.44 -3.38
CA ALA A 69 6.39 -7.40 -4.44
C ALA A 69 7.16 -8.68 -4.20
N VAL A 70 6.48 -9.82 -4.32
CA VAL A 70 7.07 -11.15 -4.14
C VAL A 70 6.65 -12.08 -5.27
N PRO A 71 7.46 -13.12 -5.59
CA PRO A 71 7.09 -14.04 -6.64
C PRO A 71 5.98 -15.02 -6.25
N ASN A 72 5.78 -15.29 -4.96
CA ASN A 72 4.74 -16.22 -4.51
C ASN A 72 4.15 -15.71 -3.18
N LEU A 73 2.93 -15.20 -3.25
CA LEU A 73 2.26 -14.62 -2.09
C LEU A 73 1.96 -15.66 -1.01
N ASP A 74 1.51 -16.85 -1.39
CA ASP A 74 1.15 -17.87 -0.39
C ASP A 74 2.37 -18.35 0.40
N GLU A 75 3.51 -18.55 -0.27
CA GLU A 75 4.76 -18.90 0.41
C GLU A 75 5.23 -17.78 1.32
N THR A 76 5.14 -16.54 0.86
CA THR A 76 5.54 -15.37 1.66
C THR A 76 4.62 -15.21 2.87
N ALA A 77 3.31 -15.41 2.71
CA ALA A 77 2.36 -15.35 3.82
C ALA A 77 2.72 -16.36 4.91
N ALA A 78 3.04 -17.60 4.51
CA ALA A 78 3.46 -18.63 5.45
C ALA A 78 4.75 -18.24 6.18
N ALA A 79 5.71 -17.66 5.47
CA ALA A 79 6.97 -17.21 6.05
C ALA A 79 6.74 -16.06 7.04
N ILE A 80 5.86 -15.13 6.71
CA ILE A 80 5.53 -13.99 7.59
C ILE A 80 4.90 -14.50 8.89
N GLU A 81 3.94 -15.41 8.80
CA GLU A 81 3.30 -15.97 9.99
C GLU A 81 4.29 -16.76 10.85
N ALA A 82 5.17 -17.56 10.22
CA ALA A 82 6.20 -18.30 10.94
C ALA A 82 7.20 -17.37 11.63
N ALA A 83 7.41 -16.18 11.08
CA ALA A 83 8.32 -15.17 11.64
C ALA A 83 7.66 -14.28 12.71
N GLY A 84 6.38 -14.51 13.02
CA GLY A 84 5.68 -13.77 14.07
C GLY A 84 4.75 -12.66 13.57
N GLY A 85 4.61 -12.52 12.26
CA GLY A 85 3.66 -11.57 11.68
C GLY A 85 2.23 -12.07 11.71
N LYS A 86 1.29 -11.18 11.44
CA LYS A 86 -0.15 -11.50 11.47
C LYS A 86 -0.82 -10.97 10.21
N VAL A 87 -1.85 -11.66 9.74
CA VAL A 87 -2.68 -11.16 8.64
C VAL A 87 -3.53 -10.00 9.15
N ALA A 88 -3.43 -8.87 8.46
CA ALA A 88 -4.28 -7.70 8.72
C ALA A 88 -5.47 -7.66 7.75
N LEU A 89 -5.26 -8.04 6.49
CA LEU A 89 -6.31 -8.10 5.49
C LEU A 89 -6.08 -9.33 4.61
N PRO A 90 -7.09 -10.22 4.46
CA PRO A 90 -6.95 -11.43 3.64
C PRO A 90 -6.66 -11.13 2.17
N LYS A 91 -6.21 -12.17 1.45
CA LYS A 91 -5.91 -12.07 0.03
C LYS A 91 -7.10 -11.54 -0.77
N SER A 92 -6.81 -10.56 -1.62
CA SER A 92 -7.75 -10.07 -2.61
C SER A 92 -7.05 -9.97 -3.96
N ILE A 93 -7.83 -10.01 -5.03
CA ILE A 93 -7.31 -9.86 -6.38
C ILE A 93 -7.58 -8.44 -6.85
N ILE A 94 -6.51 -7.77 -7.30
CA ILE A 94 -6.65 -6.47 -7.96
C ILE A 94 -6.53 -6.75 -9.45
N VAL A 95 -7.63 -6.60 -10.17
CA VAL A 95 -7.71 -6.90 -11.59
C VAL A 95 -6.61 -6.17 -12.37
N GLY A 96 -5.86 -6.91 -13.16
CA GLY A 96 -4.77 -6.37 -13.97
C GLY A 96 -3.50 -6.02 -13.20
N VAL A 97 -3.47 -6.23 -11.88
CA VAL A 97 -2.33 -5.87 -11.03
C VAL A 97 -1.74 -7.08 -10.32
N GLY A 98 -2.55 -7.87 -9.63
CA GLY A 98 -2.09 -9.06 -8.94
C GLY A 98 -2.89 -9.40 -7.69
N ALA A 99 -2.33 -10.32 -6.90
CA ALA A 99 -2.90 -10.74 -5.62
C ALA A 99 -2.24 -9.98 -4.48
N LEU A 100 -3.03 -9.45 -3.58
CA LEU A 100 -2.57 -8.55 -2.51
C LEU A 100 -3.08 -9.02 -1.15
N MET A 101 -2.21 -8.96 -0.15
CA MET A 101 -2.57 -9.13 1.25
C MET A 101 -1.91 -8.04 2.08
N PHE A 102 -2.47 -7.78 3.24
CA PHE A 102 -1.83 -6.88 4.22
C PHE A 102 -1.52 -7.66 5.49
N PHE A 103 -0.41 -7.30 6.11
CA PHE A 103 0.10 -7.97 7.31
C PHE A 103 0.55 -6.95 8.34
N GLU A 104 0.66 -7.40 9.56
CA GLU A 104 1.27 -6.64 10.65
C GLU A 104 2.57 -7.36 11.04
N ASP A 105 3.67 -6.60 11.12
CA ASP A 105 4.94 -7.17 11.56
C ASP A 105 5.01 -7.30 13.08
N THR A 106 6.16 -7.71 13.61
CA THR A 106 6.34 -7.91 15.05
C THR A 106 6.34 -6.59 15.84
N GLU A 107 6.44 -5.46 15.17
CA GLU A 107 6.51 -4.13 15.79
C GLU A 107 5.22 -3.33 15.60
N GLY A 108 4.17 -3.95 15.07
CA GLY A 108 2.89 -3.29 14.84
C GLY A 108 2.80 -2.48 13.56
N ASN A 109 3.78 -2.58 12.67
CA ASN A 109 3.71 -1.90 11.37
C ASN A 109 2.86 -2.71 10.40
N VAL A 110 1.96 -2.04 9.70
CA VAL A 110 1.11 -2.66 8.69
C VAL A 110 1.70 -2.41 7.31
N PHE A 111 1.83 -3.45 6.51
CA PHE A 111 2.39 -3.37 5.16
C PHE A 111 1.66 -4.33 4.22
N GLY A 112 1.76 -4.05 2.92
CA GLY A 112 1.17 -4.90 1.90
C GLY A 112 2.20 -5.83 1.28
N VAL A 113 1.74 -6.97 0.79
CA VAL A 113 2.54 -7.89 -0.02
C VAL A 113 1.74 -8.22 -1.26
N ILE A 114 2.35 -8.05 -2.42
CA ILE A 114 1.69 -8.27 -3.69
C ILE A 114 2.46 -9.29 -4.52
N GLN A 115 1.73 -10.20 -5.15
CA GLN A 115 2.24 -11.04 -6.21
C GLN A 115 1.76 -10.43 -7.52
N PRO A 116 2.61 -9.68 -8.23
CA PRO A 116 2.19 -9.00 -9.45
C PRO A 116 1.78 -9.99 -10.53
N ASP A 117 0.68 -9.68 -11.22
CA ASP A 117 0.17 -10.48 -12.33
C ASP A 117 -0.73 -9.61 -13.19
N GLU A 118 -0.26 -9.21 -14.35
CA GLU A 118 -1.02 -8.36 -15.27
C GLU A 118 -2.29 -9.04 -15.79
N LYS A 119 -2.36 -10.37 -15.67
CA LYS A 119 -3.51 -11.17 -16.09
C LYS A 119 -4.47 -11.48 -14.94
N ALA A 120 -4.25 -10.90 -13.77
CA ALA A 120 -5.11 -11.13 -12.62
C ALA A 120 -6.55 -10.68 -12.91
N GLU A 121 -7.52 -11.52 -12.56
CA GLU A 121 -8.95 -11.23 -12.76
C GLU A 121 -9.77 -11.72 -11.57
#